data_38501c726a576a1203de58d20cf38d9b
#
_entry.id   38501c726a576a1203de58d20cf38d9b
#
_cell.length_a   1.000
_cell.length_b   1.000
_cell.length_c   1.000
_cell.angle_alpha   90.00
_cell.angle_beta   90.00
_cell.angle_gamma   90.00
#
_symmetry.space_group_name_H-M   'P 1'
#
loop_
_entity.id
_entity.type
_entity.pdbx_description
1 polymer ?
#
loop_
_entity_poly.entity_id
_entity_poly.type
_entity_poly.pdbx_seq_one_letter_code
_entity_poly.pdbx_strand_id
1 'polypeptide(L)'
;MTKKIKLVSILAFWLSTGTSLFANAYFTGFAGAKVNFGVQNNSSDNSKVDVNGNIEAYLSGQINITPNILLRGEFSIKTTDLIDTSIFTTANTNSDDYNSLFQIDEISLIYRRTLLDSTNYLAAFVGTYEPIGSDVLLRRQFGVQQVASRLMENWLGLSSSVIYPLFGFGISDVIHFAQQPMCIGLYAYVNQQYEVKWMNFDARYAGVYRFFTFDVAGGIGFPLRTSNQQDAWLVIDRLLWRAGANILIGNAYTTSLFIQGGVVDMPFTQRDNIDGTAGKFLDAYFLIEPRIKTNKFQLHMGVFHMPATTAKNIMFIDSFNHISNSYSTTASLGVNMDLFTDVLYIKNKTFVFGIDSSLTLPGVGLDSLIQGTLLANSFANNNFTIQSTPYLSTKFNNGDLKAALKVNITKFYDGYNDILGAFAFSIGYKSQL
;
A
#
# COMPACT_ATOMS: atom_id res chain seq x y z
N MET A 1 -14.20 -27.71 -17.37
CA MET A 1 -14.75 -26.39 -17.68
C MET A 1 -16.02 -26.04 -16.91
N THR A 2 -16.85 -26.97 -16.53
CA THR A 2 -18.20 -26.77 -15.95
C THR A 2 -18.25 -26.38 -14.45
N LYS A 3 -17.24 -26.66 -13.63
CA LYS A 3 -17.25 -26.34 -12.18
C LYS A 3 -16.89 -24.89 -11.85
N LYS A 4 -16.02 -24.23 -12.65
CA LYS A 4 -15.57 -22.86 -12.40
C LYS A 4 -16.57 -21.80 -12.87
N ILE A 5 -17.34 -22.09 -13.91
CA ILE A 5 -18.44 -21.22 -14.38
C ILE A 5 -19.55 -21.15 -13.31
N LYS A 6 -19.77 -22.23 -12.56
CA LYS A 6 -20.76 -22.26 -11.48
C LYS A 6 -20.40 -21.33 -10.32
N LEU A 7 -19.11 -21.12 -10.01
CA LEU A 7 -18.69 -20.25 -8.89
C LEU A 7 -18.95 -18.77 -9.23
N VAL A 8 -18.61 -18.35 -10.44
CA VAL A 8 -18.87 -16.97 -10.91
C VAL A 8 -20.38 -16.72 -11.04
N SER A 9 -21.15 -17.71 -11.51
CA SER A 9 -22.60 -17.63 -11.59
C SER A 9 -23.24 -17.61 -10.20
N ILE A 10 -22.70 -18.33 -9.23
CA ILE A 10 -23.16 -18.30 -7.83
C ILE A 10 -22.85 -16.95 -7.19
N LEU A 11 -21.66 -16.38 -7.42
CA LEU A 11 -21.31 -15.04 -6.92
C LEU A 11 -22.19 -13.95 -7.56
N ALA A 12 -22.43 -14.02 -8.87
CA ALA A 12 -23.32 -13.10 -9.58
C ALA A 12 -24.79 -13.28 -9.14
N PHE A 13 -25.22 -14.51 -8.87
CA PHE A 13 -26.55 -14.81 -8.36
C PHE A 13 -26.72 -14.30 -6.92
N TRP A 14 -25.73 -14.47 -6.05
CA TRP A 14 -25.75 -13.90 -4.70
C TRP A 14 -25.74 -12.35 -4.70
N LEU A 15 -24.99 -11.72 -5.61
CA LEU A 15 -25.03 -10.27 -5.80
C LEU A 15 -26.38 -9.79 -6.34
N SER A 16 -27.02 -10.54 -7.24
CA SER A 16 -28.31 -10.15 -7.83
C SER A 16 -29.52 -10.46 -6.95
N THR A 17 -29.48 -11.53 -6.15
CA THR A 17 -30.56 -11.87 -5.21
C THR A 17 -30.46 -11.15 -3.88
N GLY A 18 -29.26 -10.74 -3.48
CA GLY A 18 -29.02 -9.91 -2.28
C GLY A 18 -29.71 -8.54 -2.34
N THR A 19 -29.90 -7.98 -3.54
CA THR A 19 -30.55 -6.68 -3.70
C THR A 19 -32.05 -6.68 -3.35
N SER A 20 -32.72 -7.81 -3.40
CA SER A 20 -34.15 -7.92 -3.05
C SER A 20 -34.40 -8.09 -1.53
N LEU A 21 -33.41 -8.54 -0.78
CA LEU A 21 -33.51 -8.70 0.68
C LEU A 21 -33.22 -7.42 1.46
N PHE A 22 -32.60 -6.42 0.84
CA PHE A 22 -32.20 -5.17 1.47
C PHE A 22 -32.89 -3.97 0.80
N ALA A 23 -34.19 -3.86 0.93
CA ALA A 23 -34.97 -2.78 0.32
C ALA A 23 -34.51 -1.35 0.66
N ASN A 24 -33.59 -1.18 1.64
CA ASN A 24 -32.96 0.08 2.04
C ASN A 24 -31.42 -0.01 2.07
N ALA A 25 -30.81 -1.08 1.54
CA ALA A 25 -29.36 -1.19 1.52
C ALA A 25 -28.78 -0.29 0.42
N TYR A 26 -27.84 0.56 0.82
CA TYR A 26 -27.11 1.44 -0.10
C TYR A 26 -25.70 0.88 -0.33
N PHE A 27 -25.36 0.65 -1.60
CA PHE A 27 -24.05 0.16 -2.01
C PHE A 27 -23.20 1.30 -2.55
N THR A 28 -21.97 1.38 -2.13
CA THR A 28 -20.93 2.25 -2.69
C THR A 28 -19.65 1.45 -2.86
N GLY A 29 -18.95 1.69 -3.94
CA GLY A 29 -17.70 0.99 -4.17
C GLY A 29 -16.99 1.49 -5.40
N PHE A 30 -15.85 0.89 -5.68
CA PHE A 30 -15.16 1.06 -6.95
C PHE A 30 -14.49 -0.25 -7.39
N ALA A 31 -14.32 -0.37 -8.69
CA ALA A 31 -13.56 -1.45 -9.30
C ALA A 31 -12.52 -0.87 -10.24
N GLY A 32 -11.38 -1.52 -10.33
CA GLY A 32 -10.32 -1.12 -11.24
C GLY A 32 -9.47 -2.28 -11.68
N ALA A 33 -8.81 -2.10 -12.82
CA ALA A 33 -7.83 -3.03 -13.33
C ALA A 33 -6.67 -2.28 -13.97
N LYS A 34 -5.49 -2.87 -13.89
CA LYS A 34 -4.27 -2.37 -14.48
C LYS A 34 -3.56 -3.51 -15.19
N VAL A 35 -3.05 -3.25 -16.37
CA VAL A 35 -2.21 -4.17 -17.14
C VAL A 35 -0.83 -3.56 -17.23
N ASN A 36 0.18 -4.35 -16.91
CA ASN A 36 1.58 -3.96 -17.02
C ASN A 36 2.24 -4.85 -18.09
N PHE A 37 3.03 -4.23 -18.94
CA PHE A 37 3.85 -4.88 -19.95
C PHE A 37 5.31 -4.49 -19.74
N GLY A 38 6.17 -5.47 -19.66
CA GLY A 38 7.62 -5.30 -19.63
C GLY A 38 8.28 -6.06 -20.78
N VAL A 39 9.46 -5.62 -21.14
CA VAL A 39 10.30 -6.30 -22.14
C VAL A 39 11.64 -6.58 -21.49
N GLN A 40 12.18 -7.78 -21.65
CA GLN A 40 13.52 -8.13 -21.17
C GLN A 40 14.21 -9.05 -22.17
N ASN A 41 15.53 -8.99 -22.23
CA ASN A 41 16.27 -9.94 -23.04
C ASN A 41 16.28 -11.31 -22.36
N ASN A 42 16.13 -12.35 -23.15
CA ASN A 42 16.22 -13.71 -22.64
C ASN A 42 17.65 -13.99 -22.15
N SER A 43 17.77 -14.37 -20.88
CA SER A 43 19.08 -14.66 -20.27
C SER A 43 19.83 -15.85 -20.91
N SER A 44 19.11 -16.71 -21.62
CA SER A 44 19.67 -17.91 -22.28
C SER A 44 20.04 -17.65 -23.74
N ASP A 45 19.43 -16.63 -24.37
CA ASP A 45 19.64 -16.31 -25.79
C ASP A 45 19.47 -14.81 -26.02
N ASN A 46 20.57 -14.07 -25.99
CA ASN A 46 20.59 -12.60 -26.16
C ASN A 46 19.97 -12.10 -27.50
N SER A 47 19.62 -13.01 -28.40
CA SER A 47 18.92 -12.68 -29.65
C SER A 47 17.40 -12.71 -29.51
N LYS A 48 16.87 -13.22 -28.38
CA LYS A 48 15.43 -13.32 -28.14
C LYS A 48 15.00 -12.31 -27.09
N VAL A 49 13.87 -11.73 -27.35
CA VAL A 49 13.20 -10.76 -26.48
C VAL A 49 12.03 -11.46 -25.83
N ASP A 50 12.03 -11.53 -24.49
CA ASP A 50 10.90 -12.00 -23.72
C ASP A 50 10.02 -10.81 -23.36
N VAL A 51 8.74 -10.94 -23.63
CA VAL A 51 7.72 -9.95 -23.22
C VAL A 51 6.99 -10.54 -22.03
N ASN A 52 7.02 -9.87 -20.92
CA ASN A 52 6.25 -10.24 -19.74
C ASN A 52 5.05 -9.29 -19.56
N GLY A 53 3.96 -9.82 -19.06
CA GLY A 53 2.77 -9.03 -18.81
C GLY A 53 1.99 -9.54 -17.62
N ASN A 54 1.51 -8.64 -16.76
CA ASN A 54 0.65 -9.00 -15.65
C ASN A 54 -0.62 -8.15 -15.59
N ILE A 55 -1.64 -8.70 -14.97
CA ILE A 55 -2.89 -7.98 -14.68
C ILE A 55 -3.05 -7.89 -13.17
N GLU A 56 -3.41 -6.69 -12.73
CA GLU A 56 -3.85 -6.42 -11.38
C GLU A 56 -5.29 -5.91 -11.44
N ALA A 57 -6.16 -6.48 -10.64
CA ALA A 57 -7.54 -6.03 -10.51
C ALA A 57 -7.87 -5.82 -9.03
N TYR A 58 -8.73 -4.85 -8.75
CA TYR A 58 -9.14 -4.48 -7.42
C TYR A 58 -10.63 -4.18 -7.39
N LEU A 59 -11.29 -4.68 -6.36
CA LEU A 59 -12.71 -4.43 -6.09
C LEU A 59 -12.85 -4.02 -4.63
N SER A 60 -13.43 -2.86 -4.39
CA SER A 60 -13.81 -2.39 -3.06
C SER A 60 -15.30 -2.08 -3.04
N GLY A 61 -15.99 -2.49 -1.99
CA GLY A 61 -17.40 -2.23 -1.82
C GLY A 61 -17.81 -2.05 -0.36
N GLN A 62 -18.75 -1.16 -0.14
CA GLN A 62 -19.40 -0.95 1.15
C GLN A 62 -20.91 -1.07 0.98
N ILE A 63 -21.54 -1.88 1.81
CA ILE A 63 -22.98 -2.04 1.91
C ILE A 63 -23.45 -1.47 3.23
N ASN A 64 -24.29 -0.46 3.19
CA ASN A 64 -24.95 0.06 4.38
C ASN A 64 -26.24 -0.76 4.58
N ILE A 65 -26.18 -1.78 5.45
CA ILE A 65 -27.31 -2.67 5.74
C ILE A 65 -28.40 -1.90 6.50
N THR A 66 -27.98 -1.10 7.46
CA THR A 66 -28.82 -0.13 8.20
C THR A 66 -28.03 1.15 8.39
N PRO A 67 -28.63 2.26 8.88
CA PRO A 67 -27.85 3.46 9.22
C PRO A 67 -26.72 3.23 10.21
N ASN A 68 -26.79 2.14 10.98
CA ASN A 68 -25.83 1.82 12.03
C ASN A 68 -24.97 0.60 11.71
N ILE A 69 -25.25 -0.17 10.66
CA ILE A 69 -24.52 -1.39 10.31
C ILE A 69 -24.00 -1.30 8.89
N LEU A 70 -22.70 -1.41 8.74
CA LEU A 70 -21.96 -1.34 7.48
C LEU A 70 -21.18 -2.63 7.29
N LEU A 71 -21.23 -3.18 6.09
CA LEU A 71 -20.34 -4.27 5.65
C LEU A 71 -19.41 -3.71 4.59
N ARG A 72 -18.12 -3.96 4.72
CA ARG A 72 -17.10 -3.57 3.74
C ARG A 72 -16.33 -4.78 3.28
N GLY A 73 -15.99 -4.82 2.01
CA GLY A 73 -15.14 -5.84 1.40
C GLY A 73 -14.19 -5.24 0.38
N GLU A 74 -12.94 -5.67 0.43
CA GLU A 74 -11.88 -5.29 -0.50
C GLU A 74 -11.15 -6.54 -0.96
N PHE A 75 -10.97 -6.66 -2.27
CA PHE A 75 -10.40 -7.84 -2.91
C PHE A 75 -9.45 -7.41 -4.01
N SER A 76 -8.31 -8.09 -4.11
CA SER A 76 -7.38 -7.89 -5.21
C SER A 76 -7.03 -9.21 -5.90
N ILE A 77 -6.68 -9.10 -7.18
CA ILE A 77 -6.15 -10.19 -8.00
C ILE A 77 -4.89 -9.67 -8.66
N LYS A 78 -3.82 -10.43 -8.53
CA LYS A 78 -2.57 -10.18 -9.24
C LYS A 78 -2.17 -11.45 -9.96
N THR A 79 -1.86 -11.34 -11.25
CA THR A 79 -1.27 -12.43 -12.02
C THR A 79 0.24 -12.26 -12.06
N THR A 80 0.96 -13.36 -12.24
CA THR A 80 2.37 -13.34 -12.63
C THR A 80 2.50 -13.02 -14.12
N ASP A 81 3.32 -13.70 -14.87
CA ASP A 81 3.42 -13.49 -16.31
C ASP A 81 2.28 -14.17 -17.07
N LEU A 82 1.57 -13.39 -17.91
CA LEU A 82 0.44 -13.88 -18.71
C LEU A 82 0.86 -14.44 -20.06
N ILE A 83 2.08 -14.15 -20.50
CA ILE A 83 2.57 -14.48 -21.84
C ILE A 83 3.23 -15.84 -21.81
N ASP A 84 4.04 -16.10 -20.80
CA ASP A 84 4.76 -17.38 -20.64
C ASP A 84 3.92 -18.48 -20.00
N THR A 85 2.95 -18.12 -19.18
CA THR A 85 2.10 -19.09 -18.48
C THR A 85 0.64 -18.76 -18.64
N SER A 86 -0.17 -19.76 -18.99
CA SER A 86 -1.61 -19.52 -18.98
C SER A 86 -2.08 -19.21 -17.55
N ILE A 87 -2.93 -18.23 -17.38
CA ILE A 87 -3.52 -17.80 -16.08
C ILE A 87 -4.06 -18.99 -15.25
N PHE A 88 -4.27 -20.13 -15.85
CA PHE A 88 -4.93 -21.29 -15.27
C PHE A 88 -4.10 -22.58 -15.33
N THR A 89 -2.85 -22.54 -15.74
CA THR A 89 -1.96 -23.71 -15.61
C THR A 89 -1.46 -23.80 -14.17
N THR A 90 -1.62 -24.97 -13.59
CA THR A 90 -0.98 -25.32 -12.32
C THR A 90 0.54 -25.23 -12.51
N ALA A 91 1.17 -24.37 -11.72
CA ALA A 91 2.62 -24.32 -11.63
C ALA A 91 3.20 -25.72 -11.37
N ASN A 92 4.35 -25.98 -11.92
CA ASN A 92 5.12 -27.18 -11.60
C ASN A 92 5.30 -27.28 -10.08
N THR A 93 5.00 -28.43 -9.54
CA THR A 93 4.81 -28.74 -8.12
C THR A 93 6.03 -28.52 -7.20
N ASN A 94 7.08 -27.85 -7.65
CA ASN A 94 8.31 -27.62 -6.92
C ASN A 94 8.72 -26.16 -6.75
N SER A 95 7.91 -25.20 -7.17
CA SER A 95 8.12 -23.77 -6.91
C SER A 95 6.89 -23.16 -6.26
N ASP A 96 7.09 -22.35 -5.23
CA ASP A 96 6.05 -21.58 -4.55
C ASP A 96 5.47 -20.43 -5.44
N ASP A 97 5.72 -20.49 -6.75
CA ASP A 97 5.30 -19.50 -7.71
C ASP A 97 3.85 -19.78 -8.17
N TYR A 98 2.94 -18.93 -7.74
CA TYR A 98 1.56 -18.94 -8.18
C TYR A 98 1.39 -18.10 -9.44
N ASN A 99 0.69 -18.62 -10.44
CA ASN A 99 0.38 -17.88 -11.68
C ASN A 99 -0.66 -16.76 -11.46
N SER A 100 -1.45 -16.87 -10.41
CA SER A 100 -2.40 -15.84 -10.02
C SER A 100 -2.66 -15.90 -8.52
N LEU A 101 -2.61 -14.75 -7.86
CA LEU A 101 -2.93 -14.58 -6.46
C LEU A 101 -4.26 -13.83 -6.33
N PHE A 102 -5.23 -14.47 -5.70
CA PHE A 102 -6.44 -13.81 -5.22
C PHE A 102 -6.27 -13.52 -3.72
N GLN A 103 -6.42 -12.27 -3.35
CA GLN A 103 -6.25 -11.81 -1.98
C GLN A 103 -7.52 -11.15 -1.48
N ILE A 104 -7.89 -11.49 -0.26
CA ILE A 104 -8.88 -10.75 0.51
C ILE A 104 -8.12 -9.65 1.25
N ASP A 105 -8.24 -8.42 0.78
CA ASP A 105 -7.53 -7.29 1.39
C ASP A 105 -8.21 -6.87 2.69
N GLU A 106 -9.55 -6.81 2.70
CA GLU A 106 -10.35 -6.51 3.88
C GLU A 106 -11.75 -7.11 3.77
N ILE A 107 -12.25 -7.66 4.88
CA ILE A 107 -13.66 -7.85 5.16
C ILE A 107 -13.92 -7.30 6.55
N SER A 108 -14.85 -6.36 6.68
CA SER A 108 -15.17 -5.77 7.98
C SER A 108 -16.66 -5.53 8.14
N LEU A 109 -17.17 -5.88 9.33
CA LEU A 109 -18.52 -5.58 9.79
C LEU A 109 -18.41 -4.48 10.84
N ILE A 110 -19.02 -3.34 10.58
CA ILE A 110 -18.90 -2.14 11.39
C ILE A 110 -20.26 -1.77 11.97
N TYR A 111 -20.31 -1.63 13.28
CA TYR A 111 -21.45 -1.10 14.01
C TYR A 111 -21.18 0.33 14.48
N ARG A 112 -21.95 1.26 13.94
CA ARG A 112 -21.91 2.69 14.30
C ARG A 112 -22.92 2.99 15.39
N ARG A 113 -22.47 3.65 16.46
CA ARG A 113 -23.36 4.17 17.52
C ARG A 113 -22.93 5.57 17.93
N THR A 114 -23.90 6.40 18.31
CA THR A 114 -23.63 7.69 18.94
C THR A 114 -23.73 7.52 20.45
N LEU A 115 -22.69 7.93 21.18
CA LEU A 115 -22.63 7.89 22.65
C LEU A 115 -22.01 9.21 23.13
N LEU A 116 -22.71 9.97 23.97
CA LEU A 116 -22.19 11.19 24.62
C LEU A 116 -21.44 12.10 23.61
N ASP A 117 -22.10 12.75 22.71
CA ASP A 117 -21.49 13.67 21.72
C ASP A 117 -20.31 13.09 20.89
N SER A 118 -20.15 11.80 20.85
CA SER A 118 -19.17 11.11 20.02
C SER A 118 -19.82 10.02 19.18
N THR A 119 -19.23 9.70 18.03
CA THR A 119 -19.64 8.57 17.20
C THR A 119 -18.60 7.48 17.31
N ASN A 120 -19.02 6.30 17.77
CA ASN A 120 -18.16 5.13 17.90
C ASN A 120 -18.42 4.20 16.72
N TYR A 121 -17.33 3.67 16.14
CA TYR A 121 -17.32 2.68 15.08
C TYR A 121 -16.67 1.41 15.58
N LEU A 122 -17.49 0.50 16.12
CA LEU A 122 -17.04 -0.81 16.54
C LEU A 122 -16.98 -1.73 15.31
N ALA A 123 -15.82 -2.29 15.01
CA ALA A 123 -15.64 -3.17 13.86
C ALA A 123 -15.10 -4.54 14.28
N ALA A 124 -15.56 -5.58 13.58
CA ALA A 124 -14.89 -6.88 13.50
C ALA A 124 -14.32 -7.00 12.07
N PHE A 125 -13.07 -7.39 11.93
CA PHE A 125 -12.39 -7.41 10.63
C PHE A 125 -11.51 -8.63 10.41
N VAL A 126 -11.30 -8.92 9.13
CA VAL A 126 -10.32 -9.88 8.61
C VAL A 126 -9.56 -9.21 7.48
N GLY A 127 -8.25 -9.36 7.43
CA GLY A 127 -7.38 -8.76 6.41
C GLY A 127 -6.66 -7.51 6.90
N THR A 128 -6.34 -6.62 6.00
CA THR A 128 -5.67 -5.34 6.26
C THR A 128 -6.71 -4.28 6.59
N TYR A 129 -6.86 -3.97 7.88
CA TYR A 129 -7.82 -2.97 8.35
C TYR A 129 -7.09 -1.67 8.66
N GLU A 130 -7.38 -0.55 8.23
CA GLU A 130 -6.77 0.76 8.54
C GLU A 130 -5.25 0.74 8.79
N PRO A 131 -4.41 0.42 7.78
CA PRO A 131 -2.97 0.24 7.97
C PRO A 131 -2.28 1.50 8.51
N ILE A 132 -1.28 1.31 9.36
CA ILE A 132 -0.47 2.42 9.91
C ILE A 132 0.43 2.96 8.80
N GLY A 133 0.47 4.29 8.66
CA GLY A 133 1.20 4.96 7.57
C GLY A 133 0.36 5.13 6.30
N SER A 134 -0.91 4.70 6.31
CA SER A 134 -1.88 5.03 5.26
C SER A 134 -2.79 6.18 5.68
N ASP A 135 -3.50 6.74 4.73
CA ASP A 135 -4.53 7.76 4.98
C ASP A 135 -5.95 7.18 5.14
N VAL A 136 -6.08 5.86 5.21
CA VAL A 136 -7.38 5.16 5.24
C VAL A 136 -8.22 5.60 6.42
N LEU A 137 -7.65 5.68 7.64
CA LEU A 137 -8.38 6.17 8.81
C LEU A 137 -8.87 7.61 8.61
N LEU A 138 -8.01 8.50 8.14
CA LEU A 138 -8.36 9.91 7.89
C LEU A 138 -9.49 10.04 6.86
N ARG A 139 -9.43 9.26 5.79
CA ARG A 139 -10.46 9.25 4.74
C ARG A 139 -11.78 8.70 5.25
N ARG A 140 -11.75 7.63 6.04
CA ARG A 140 -12.95 6.99 6.60
C ARG A 140 -13.64 7.85 7.64
N GLN A 141 -12.87 8.52 8.51
CA GLN A 141 -13.42 9.29 9.62
C GLN A 141 -13.75 10.73 9.26
N PHE A 142 -12.97 11.35 8.37
CA PHE A 142 -13.10 12.78 8.08
C PHE A 142 -13.47 13.08 6.62
N GLY A 143 -13.51 12.05 5.75
CA GLY A 143 -13.78 12.25 4.32
C GLY A 143 -12.75 13.12 3.61
N VAL A 144 -11.56 13.29 4.18
CA VAL A 144 -10.49 14.07 3.55
C VAL A 144 -10.00 13.41 2.28
N GLN A 145 -9.48 14.20 1.35
CA GLN A 145 -8.81 13.64 0.19
C GLN A 145 -7.47 13.05 0.60
N GLN A 146 -6.91 12.29 -0.32
CA GLN A 146 -5.66 11.59 -0.16
C GLN A 146 -4.55 12.49 0.41
N VAL A 147 -4.11 12.15 1.61
CA VAL A 147 -3.05 12.85 2.34
C VAL A 147 -1.69 12.22 2.09
N ALA A 148 -1.68 10.96 1.69
CA ALA A 148 -0.49 10.14 1.51
C ALA A 148 0.46 10.65 0.40
N SER A 149 1.70 10.19 0.45
CA SER A 149 2.71 10.47 -0.57
C SER A 149 2.36 9.82 -1.90
N ARG A 150 2.65 10.50 -2.99
CA ARG A 150 2.55 9.93 -4.34
C ARG A 150 3.55 8.82 -4.60
N LEU A 151 4.71 8.86 -3.95
CA LEU A 151 5.70 7.79 -4.01
C LEU A 151 5.12 6.44 -3.58
N MET A 152 4.21 6.46 -2.60
CA MET A 152 3.64 5.28 -1.97
C MET A 152 2.19 5.04 -2.38
N GLU A 153 1.65 5.84 -3.29
CA GLU A 153 0.25 5.76 -3.70
C GLU A 153 -0.04 4.45 -4.38
N ASN A 154 -1.01 3.71 -3.85
CA ASN A 154 -1.64 2.65 -4.58
C ASN A 154 -2.78 3.20 -5.44
N TRP A 155 -2.57 3.21 -6.75
CA TRP A 155 -3.55 3.77 -7.66
C TRP A 155 -4.85 2.94 -7.74
N LEU A 156 -4.77 1.62 -7.62
CA LEU A 156 -5.96 0.75 -7.64
C LEU A 156 -6.63 0.67 -6.27
N GLY A 157 -5.83 0.57 -5.20
CA GLY A 157 -6.35 0.34 -3.85
C GLY A 157 -6.66 1.60 -3.06
N LEU A 158 -7.13 1.41 -1.83
CA LEU A 158 -7.43 2.49 -0.89
C LEU A 158 -6.21 2.93 -0.09
N SER A 159 -5.35 1.98 0.26
CA SER A 159 -4.19 2.27 1.10
C SER A 159 -3.02 2.75 0.26
N SER A 160 -2.36 3.73 0.78
CA SER A 160 -1.08 4.23 0.27
C SER A 160 -0.15 4.42 1.46
N SER A 161 1.16 4.28 1.26
CA SER A 161 2.16 4.52 2.29
C SER A 161 1.95 3.71 3.56
N VAL A 162 2.34 2.46 3.56
CA VAL A 162 2.12 1.55 4.68
C VAL A 162 3.39 1.37 5.49
N ILE A 163 3.39 1.82 6.74
CA ILE A 163 4.45 1.51 7.71
C ILE A 163 4.23 0.11 8.26
N TYR A 164 3.00 -0.18 8.69
CA TYR A 164 2.61 -1.47 9.22
C TYR A 164 1.20 -1.83 8.72
N PRO A 165 0.99 -3.04 8.15
CA PRO A 165 -0.25 -3.39 7.46
C PRO A 165 -1.45 -3.52 8.38
N LEU A 166 -1.27 -3.72 9.70
CA LEU A 166 -2.36 -4.04 10.64
C LEU A 166 -3.23 -5.18 10.08
N PHE A 167 -2.54 -6.24 9.62
CA PHE A 167 -3.16 -7.39 8.99
C PHE A 167 -3.47 -8.46 10.00
N GLY A 168 -4.70 -8.99 9.97
CA GLY A 168 -5.07 -10.10 10.83
C GLY A 168 -6.58 -10.29 10.93
N PHE A 169 -6.99 -10.96 11.99
CA PHE A 169 -8.37 -11.09 12.42
C PHE A 169 -8.53 -10.40 13.77
N GLY A 170 -9.48 -9.48 13.89
CA GLY A 170 -9.61 -8.72 15.12
C GLY A 170 -10.83 -7.84 15.23
N ILE A 171 -10.77 -7.01 16.25
CA ILE A 171 -11.79 -6.01 16.57
C ILE A 171 -11.14 -4.63 16.70
N SER A 172 -11.89 -3.60 16.43
CA SER A 172 -11.48 -2.22 16.68
C SER A 172 -12.65 -1.38 17.20
N ASP A 173 -12.33 -0.33 17.95
CA ASP A 173 -13.28 0.74 18.30
C ASP A 173 -12.64 2.09 17.95
N VAL A 174 -13.25 2.81 17.03
CA VAL A 174 -12.83 4.15 16.62
C VAL A 174 -13.83 5.16 17.12
N ILE A 175 -13.40 6.06 18.00
CA ILE A 175 -14.20 7.11 18.63
C ILE A 175 -13.92 8.41 17.89
N HIS A 176 -14.93 8.93 17.18
CA HIS A 176 -14.87 10.21 16.50
C HIS A 176 -15.59 11.27 17.36
N PHE A 177 -14.88 12.32 17.76
CA PHE A 177 -15.43 13.39 18.59
C PHE A 177 -16.26 14.36 17.75
N ALA A 178 -17.52 14.59 18.14
CA ALA A 178 -18.43 15.43 17.36
C ALA A 178 -18.05 16.92 17.37
N GLN A 179 -17.43 17.39 18.44
CA GLN A 179 -17.09 18.80 18.63
C GLN A 179 -15.65 19.14 18.17
N GLN A 180 -14.84 18.13 17.84
CA GLN A 180 -13.45 18.31 17.47
C GLN A 180 -13.13 17.43 16.26
N PRO A 181 -12.36 17.93 15.29
CA PRO A 181 -12.01 17.19 14.10
C PRO A 181 -10.89 16.15 14.39
N MET A 182 -11.15 15.29 15.35
CA MET A 182 -10.21 14.26 15.79
C MET A 182 -10.89 12.93 16.12
N CYS A 183 -10.13 11.86 16.08
CA CYS A 183 -10.57 10.53 16.49
C CYS A 183 -9.47 9.76 17.23
N ILE A 184 -9.89 8.80 18.03
CA ILE A 184 -9.02 7.80 18.67
C ILE A 184 -9.46 6.43 18.20
N GLY A 185 -8.54 5.60 17.74
CA GLY A 185 -8.78 4.21 17.36
C GLY A 185 -8.02 3.26 18.28
N LEU A 186 -8.68 2.19 18.71
CA LEU A 186 -8.09 1.09 19.47
C LEU A 186 -8.33 -0.21 18.69
N TYR A 187 -7.30 -1.03 18.58
CA TYR A 187 -7.31 -2.26 17.79
C TYR A 187 -6.74 -3.41 18.58
N ALA A 188 -7.42 -4.56 18.54
CA ALA A 188 -6.93 -5.82 19.11
C ALA A 188 -7.12 -6.92 18.06
N TYR A 189 -6.03 -7.58 17.66
CA TYR A 189 -6.10 -8.56 16.59
C TYR A 189 -5.00 -9.61 16.67
N VAL A 190 -5.25 -10.73 16.02
CA VAL A 190 -4.29 -11.84 15.89
C VAL A 190 -3.86 -11.93 14.43
N ASN A 191 -2.57 -12.04 14.20
CA ASN A 191 -2.00 -12.34 12.90
C ASN A 191 -1.02 -13.51 12.99
N GLN A 192 -0.54 -13.95 11.83
CA GLN A 192 0.52 -14.96 11.75
C GLN A 192 1.73 -14.33 11.06
N GLN A 193 2.86 -14.30 11.76
CA GLN A 193 4.15 -13.85 11.25
C GLN A 193 5.20 -14.88 11.61
N TYR A 194 6.10 -15.19 10.68
CA TYR A 194 7.20 -16.15 10.93
C TYR A 194 6.71 -17.49 11.51
N GLU A 195 5.61 -18.04 10.96
CA GLU A 195 4.97 -19.28 11.41
C GLU A 195 4.40 -19.25 12.85
N VAL A 196 4.48 -18.11 13.51
CA VAL A 196 3.97 -17.92 14.87
C VAL A 196 2.74 -17.02 14.84
N LYS A 197 1.73 -17.32 15.66
CA LYS A 197 0.59 -16.42 15.87
C LYS A 197 0.98 -15.33 16.84
N TRP A 198 0.63 -14.08 16.50
CA TRP A 198 0.88 -12.89 17.30
C TRP A 198 -0.42 -12.27 17.75
N MET A 199 -0.49 -11.89 19.00
CA MET A 199 -1.53 -11.01 19.54
C MET A 199 -1.02 -9.57 19.50
N ASN A 200 -1.81 -8.68 18.95
CA ASN A 200 -1.42 -7.29 18.72
C ASN A 200 -2.45 -6.34 19.33
N PHE A 201 -1.96 -5.24 19.90
CA PHE A 201 -2.74 -4.12 20.39
C PHE A 201 -2.16 -2.83 19.83
N ASP A 202 -2.98 -2.06 19.11
CA ASP A 202 -2.59 -0.78 18.55
C ASP A 202 -3.55 0.32 19.02
N ALA A 203 -3.00 1.51 19.17
CA ALA A 203 -3.76 2.73 19.38
C ALA A 203 -3.38 3.77 18.32
N ARG A 204 -4.37 4.54 17.85
CA ARG A 204 -4.18 5.64 16.90
C ARG A 204 -4.85 6.90 17.43
N TYR A 205 -4.24 8.03 17.12
CA TYR A 205 -4.80 9.34 17.36
C TYR A 205 -4.63 10.18 16.12
N ALA A 206 -5.75 10.60 15.53
CA ALA A 206 -5.75 11.31 14.27
C ALA A 206 -6.65 12.54 14.33
N GLY A 207 -6.28 13.59 13.55
CA GLY A 207 -7.05 14.81 13.48
C GLY A 207 -6.80 15.59 12.19
N VAL A 208 -7.81 16.37 11.78
CA VAL A 208 -7.80 17.19 10.57
C VAL A 208 -8.15 18.62 10.92
N TYR A 209 -7.14 19.49 10.98
CA TYR A 209 -7.30 20.93 11.20
C TYR A 209 -7.02 21.70 9.92
N ARG A 210 -7.36 22.97 9.91
CA ARG A 210 -7.24 23.82 8.71
C ARG A 210 -5.85 23.80 8.06
N PHE A 211 -4.79 23.79 8.86
CA PHE A 211 -3.40 23.86 8.39
C PHE A 211 -2.54 22.68 8.89
N PHE A 212 -3.15 21.71 9.53
CA PHE A 212 -2.44 20.60 10.12
C PHE A 212 -3.32 19.36 10.14
N THR A 213 -2.88 18.31 9.48
CA THR A 213 -3.50 16.99 9.56
C THR A 213 -2.47 16.02 10.09
N PHE A 214 -2.87 15.19 11.02
CA PHE A 214 -1.97 14.21 11.61
C PHE A 214 -2.69 12.88 11.86
N ASP A 215 -1.90 11.83 11.89
CA ASP A 215 -2.29 10.49 12.28
C ASP A 215 -1.07 9.83 12.94
N VAL A 216 -1.13 9.60 14.23
CA VAL A 216 -0.07 9.00 15.04
C VAL A 216 -0.57 7.67 15.57
N ALA A 217 0.25 6.64 15.43
CA ALA A 217 -0.08 5.29 15.86
C ALA A 217 1.05 4.68 16.67
N GLY A 218 0.69 3.84 17.60
CA GLY A 218 1.63 3.01 18.36
C GLY A 218 0.98 1.70 18.75
N GLY A 219 1.79 0.67 18.89
CA GLY A 219 1.27 -0.64 19.28
C GLY A 219 2.34 -1.58 19.81
N ILE A 220 1.84 -2.68 20.35
CA ILE A 220 2.63 -3.77 20.88
C ILE A 220 2.15 -5.10 20.32
N GLY A 221 3.06 -6.03 20.14
CA GLY A 221 2.76 -7.39 19.75
C GLY A 221 3.56 -8.38 20.57
N PHE A 222 2.96 -9.53 20.80
CA PHE A 222 3.61 -10.65 21.48
C PHE A 222 3.19 -11.98 20.85
N PRO A 223 4.11 -12.96 20.75
CA PRO A 223 3.81 -14.24 20.17
C PRO A 223 2.95 -15.07 21.10
N LEU A 224 1.98 -15.76 20.53
CA LEU A 224 1.17 -16.76 21.20
C LEU A 224 1.84 -18.11 21.01
N ARG A 225 2.50 -18.61 22.05
CA ARG A 225 3.04 -19.97 22.04
C ARG A 225 2.21 -20.87 22.95
N THR A 226 1.96 -22.07 22.52
CA THR A 226 1.41 -23.12 23.38
C THR A 226 2.53 -23.66 24.24
N SER A 227 2.38 -23.55 25.55
CA SER A 227 3.28 -24.23 26.50
C SER A 227 2.98 -25.73 26.52
N ASN A 228 4.03 -26.56 26.60
CA ASN A 228 3.90 -27.96 26.92
C ASN A 228 3.57 -28.19 28.43
N GLN A 229 3.56 -27.13 29.21
CA GLN A 229 3.13 -27.17 30.62
C GLN A 229 1.60 -27.11 30.67
N GLN A 230 0.99 -28.10 31.31
CA GLN A 230 -0.46 -28.32 31.31
C GLN A 230 -1.29 -27.16 31.91
N ASP A 231 -0.65 -26.23 32.62
CA ASP A 231 -1.34 -25.16 33.36
C ASP A 231 -1.11 -23.76 32.78
N ALA A 232 -0.39 -23.61 31.69
CA ALA A 232 -0.11 -22.28 31.11
C ALA A 232 -1.04 -21.97 29.95
N TRP A 233 -1.88 -20.95 30.11
CA TRP A 233 -2.80 -20.45 29.07
C TRP A 233 -2.11 -19.66 28.02
N LEU A 234 -1.09 -18.89 28.39
CA LEU A 234 -0.38 -17.98 27.54
C LEU A 234 1.08 -17.89 27.96
N VAL A 235 1.99 -18.07 27.03
CA VAL A 235 3.43 -17.82 27.24
C VAL A 235 3.84 -16.64 26.43
N ILE A 236 4.24 -15.56 27.10
CA ILE A 236 4.83 -14.37 26.46
C ILE A 236 6.33 -14.52 26.59
N ASP A 237 7.01 -14.82 25.49
CA ASP A 237 8.47 -15.01 25.47
C ASP A 237 9.22 -13.82 24.88
N ARG A 238 8.55 -12.90 24.19
CA ARG A 238 9.10 -11.63 23.69
C ARG A 238 8.00 -10.59 23.54
N LEU A 239 8.39 -9.33 23.55
CA LEU A 239 7.51 -8.20 23.36
C LEU A 239 8.13 -7.25 22.31
N LEU A 240 7.37 -6.96 21.29
CA LEU A 240 7.78 -6.02 20.23
C LEU A 240 6.85 -4.81 20.24
N TRP A 241 7.38 -3.64 19.94
CA TRP A 241 6.59 -2.44 19.78
C TRP A 241 6.76 -1.83 18.38
N ARG A 242 5.83 -1.01 17.99
CA ARG A 242 5.82 -0.26 16.74
C ARG A 242 5.24 1.12 16.97
N ALA A 243 5.67 2.07 16.16
CA ALA A 243 5.11 3.41 16.14
C ALA A 243 5.20 4.00 14.73
N GLY A 244 4.26 4.88 14.40
CA GLY A 244 4.27 5.57 13.13
C GLY A 244 3.49 6.86 13.20
N ALA A 245 3.82 7.79 12.30
CA ALA A 245 3.15 9.08 12.18
C ALA A 245 3.08 9.53 10.74
N ASN A 246 1.93 10.12 10.38
CA ASN A 246 1.71 10.90 9.17
C ASN A 246 1.36 12.32 9.59
N ILE A 247 2.05 13.30 9.02
CA ILE A 247 1.84 14.72 9.32
C ILE A 247 1.77 15.47 8.01
N LEU A 248 0.71 16.25 7.81
CA LEU A 248 0.59 17.20 6.72
C LEU A 248 0.50 18.60 7.30
N ILE A 249 1.48 19.44 7.00
CA ILE A 249 1.49 20.86 7.34
C ILE A 249 1.07 21.63 6.08
N GLY A 250 0.00 22.41 6.17
CA GLY A 250 -0.66 23.02 5.04
C GLY A 250 -1.94 22.26 4.67
N ASN A 251 -2.35 22.38 3.43
CA ASN A 251 -3.55 21.74 2.91
C ASN A 251 -3.18 20.86 1.70
N ALA A 252 -3.81 19.70 1.57
CA ALA A 252 -3.58 18.78 0.45
C ALA A 252 -3.84 19.41 -0.93
N TYR A 253 -4.61 20.51 -0.98
CA TYR A 253 -4.94 21.23 -2.22
C TYR A 253 -4.04 22.43 -2.52
N THR A 254 -3.10 22.75 -1.63
CA THR A 254 -2.21 23.91 -1.74
C THR A 254 -0.76 23.46 -1.52
N THR A 255 0.16 24.43 -1.49
CA THR A 255 1.53 24.18 -1.05
C THR A 255 1.53 23.65 0.39
N SER A 256 2.19 22.53 0.61
CA SER A 256 2.19 21.82 1.88
C SER A 256 3.50 21.04 2.09
N LEU A 257 3.70 20.54 3.30
CA LEU A 257 4.77 19.64 3.65
C LEU A 257 4.18 18.38 4.24
N PHE A 258 4.42 17.23 3.59
CA PHE A 258 4.07 15.92 4.12
C PHE A 258 5.29 15.26 4.76
N ILE A 259 5.11 14.75 5.96
CA ILE A 259 6.13 14.03 6.72
C ILE A 259 5.53 12.71 7.18
N GLN A 260 6.23 11.63 6.93
CA GLN A 260 5.83 10.31 7.39
C GLN A 260 7.04 9.60 7.98
N GLY A 261 6.84 8.85 9.05
CA GLY A 261 7.90 8.05 9.64
C GLY A 261 7.37 6.99 10.58
N GLY A 262 8.17 5.96 10.81
CA GLY A 262 7.79 4.90 11.73
C GLY A 262 8.84 3.83 11.91
N VAL A 263 8.62 3.02 12.91
CA VAL A 263 9.42 1.85 13.26
C VAL A 263 8.49 0.67 13.50
N VAL A 264 8.94 -0.52 13.13
CA VAL A 264 8.17 -1.77 13.31
C VAL A 264 9.04 -2.82 13.98
N ASP A 265 8.39 -3.74 14.70
CA ASP A 265 8.99 -4.91 15.33
C ASP A 265 10.21 -4.60 16.23
N MET A 266 10.17 -3.45 16.92
CA MET A 266 11.22 -3.01 17.81
C MET A 266 11.19 -3.80 19.14
N PRO A 267 12.30 -4.38 19.59
CA PRO A 267 12.32 -5.11 20.86
C PRO A 267 12.28 -4.13 22.03
N PHE A 268 11.57 -4.48 23.11
CA PHE A 268 11.61 -3.74 24.38
C PHE A 268 12.94 -3.93 25.10
N THR A 269 13.49 -5.14 25.00
CA THR A 269 14.77 -5.49 25.61
C THR A 269 15.62 -6.30 24.62
N GLN A 270 16.94 -6.39 24.86
CA GLN A 270 17.79 -7.26 24.05
C GLN A 270 17.35 -8.74 24.09
N ARG A 271 16.70 -9.15 25.19
CA ARG A 271 16.17 -10.50 25.37
C ARG A 271 15.01 -10.79 24.41
N ASP A 272 14.27 -9.76 24.01
CA ASP A 272 13.16 -9.90 23.08
C ASP A 272 13.61 -10.14 21.62
N ASN A 273 14.87 -9.94 21.34
CA ASN A 273 15.47 -10.19 20.03
C ASN A 273 16.15 -11.57 19.97
N ILE A 274 15.38 -12.62 20.29
CA ILE A 274 15.89 -14.00 20.42
C ILE A 274 16.50 -14.50 19.11
N ASP A 275 15.87 -14.20 17.98
CA ASP A 275 16.27 -14.72 16.66
C ASP A 275 17.10 -13.70 15.85
N GLY A 276 17.46 -12.56 16.42
CA GLY A 276 18.13 -11.47 15.71
C GLY A 276 17.30 -10.82 14.60
N THR A 277 16.01 -11.13 14.52
CA THR A 277 15.09 -10.67 13.48
C THR A 277 14.32 -9.39 13.87
N ALA A 278 14.43 -8.96 15.13
CA ALA A 278 13.76 -7.74 15.59
C ALA A 278 14.37 -6.51 14.89
N GLY A 279 13.54 -5.52 14.67
CA GLY A 279 13.91 -4.25 14.06
C GLY A 279 14.96 -3.50 14.89
N LYS A 280 15.76 -2.70 14.21
CA LYS A 280 16.69 -1.76 14.83
C LYS A 280 16.20 -0.34 14.59
N PHE A 281 16.56 0.60 15.46
CA PHE A 281 16.17 2.00 15.27
C PHE A 281 16.68 2.56 13.92
N LEU A 282 17.80 2.03 13.43
CA LEU A 282 18.35 2.37 12.11
C LEU A 282 17.52 1.82 10.94
N ASP A 283 16.59 0.90 11.21
CA ASP A 283 15.61 0.42 10.24
C ASP A 283 14.33 1.28 10.22
N ALA A 284 14.37 2.50 10.79
CA ALA A 284 13.24 3.40 10.75
C ALA A 284 12.90 3.83 9.32
N TYR A 285 11.63 3.75 8.97
CA TYR A 285 11.10 4.35 7.76
C TYR A 285 10.94 5.86 7.96
N PHE A 286 11.30 6.65 6.98
CA PHE A 286 10.89 8.05 6.88
C PHE A 286 10.70 8.51 5.45
N LEU A 287 9.84 9.49 5.28
CA LEU A 287 9.58 10.23 4.06
C LEU A 287 9.30 11.69 4.40
N ILE A 288 9.95 12.60 3.71
CA ILE A 288 9.69 14.04 3.79
C ILE A 288 9.40 14.52 2.38
N GLU A 289 8.21 15.08 2.14
CA GLU A 289 7.72 15.44 0.81
C GLU A 289 7.14 16.86 0.81
N PRO A 290 7.97 17.92 0.54
CA PRO A 290 7.45 19.22 0.18
C PRO A 290 6.64 19.17 -1.13
N ARG A 291 5.51 19.84 -1.12
CA ARG A 291 4.54 19.92 -2.21
C ARG A 291 4.33 21.37 -2.59
N ILE A 292 4.55 21.70 -3.83
CA ILE A 292 4.37 23.05 -4.38
C ILE A 292 3.24 22.98 -5.39
N LYS A 293 2.20 23.78 -5.17
CA LYS A 293 1.09 23.92 -6.09
C LYS A 293 1.05 25.32 -6.68
N THR A 294 1.01 25.39 -8.00
CA THR A 294 0.76 26.60 -8.77
C THR A 294 -0.57 26.48 -9.53
N ASN A 295 -0.97 27.50 -10.26
CA ASN A 295 -2.17 27.46 -11.09
C ASN A 295 -2.05 26.55 -12.34
N LYS A 296 -0.84 26.08 -12.67
CA LYS A 296 -0.60 25.31 -13.91
C LYS A 296 -0.04 23.91 -13.64
N PHE A 297 0.71 23.74 -12.56
CA PHE A 297 1.38 22.48 -12.24
C PHE A 297 1.49 22.28 -10.73
N GLN A 298 1.72 21.04 -10.36
CA GLN A 298 2.04 20.62 -9.02
C GLN A 298 3.38 19.87 -9.05
N LEU A 299 4.21 20.12 -8.04
CA LEU A 299 5.50 19.48 -7.85
C LEU A 299 5.55 18.86 -6.45
N HIS A 300 5.78 17.58 -6.38
CA HIS A 300 6.07 16.84 -5.15
C HIS A 300 7.52 16.39 -5.20
N MET A 301 8.29 16.67 -4.16
CA MET A 301 9.67 16.22 -4.05
C MET A 301 9.81 15.43 -2.75
N GLY A 302 10.22 14.17 -2.84
CA GLY A 302 10.35 13.30 -1.69
C GLY A 302 11.81 12.95 -1.41
N VAL A 303 12.19 12.95 -0.14
CA VAL A 303 13.39 12.27 0.35
C VAL A 303 12.94 11.17 1.27
N PHE A 304 13.40 9.96 1.06
CA PHE A 304 12.93 8.82 1.82
C PHE A 304 14.04 7.83 2.18
N HIS A 305 13.85 7.18 3.30
CA HIS A 305 14.53 5.95 3.67
C HIS A 305 13.49 4.85 3.87
N MET A 306 13.66 3.75 3.16
CA MET A 306 12.76 2.62 3.19
C MET A 306 13.51 1.37 3.68
N PRO A 307 13.24 0.91 4.89
CA PRO A 307 13.78 -0.36 5.35
C PRO A 307 13.11 -1.53 4.62
N ALA A 308 13.80 -2.66 4.55
CA ALA A 308 13.33 -3.88 3.89
C ALA A 308 11.97 -4.37 4.46
N THR A 309 11.73 -4.19 5.75
CA THR A 309 10.46 -4.53 6.42
C THR A 309 9.29 -3.71 5.88
N THR A 310 9.48 -2.41 5.69
CA THR A 310 8.47 -1.51 5.11
C THR A 310 8.29 -1.78 3.62
N ALA A 311 9.38 -2.00 2.88
CA ALA A 311 9.34 -2.29 1.46
C ALA A 311 8.48 -3.52 1.15
N LYS A 312 8.58 -4.58 1.95
CA LYS A 312 7.74 -5.78 1.82
C LYS A 312 6.24 -5.46 1.93
N ASN A 313 5.86 -4.56 2.82
CA ASN A 313 4.46 -4.20 3.03
C ASN A 313 3.88 -3.37 1.88
N ILE A 314 4.72 -2.63 1.15
CA ILE A 314 4.31 -1.77 0.03
C ILE A 314 4.22 -2.55 -1.28
N MET A 315 5.01 -3.60 -1.41
CA MET A 315 5.19 -4.30 -2.68
C MET A 315 4.03 -5.18 -3.11
N PHE A 316 3.10 -5.48 -2.23
CA PHE A 316 1.93 -6.28 -2.60
C PHE A 316 1.06 -5.60 -3.66
N ILE A 317 1.17 -4.27 -3.81
CA ILE A 317 0.37 -3.52 -4.76
C ILE A 317 1.32 -2.63 -5.54
N ASP A 318 1.68 -3.08 -6.75
CA ASP A 318 2.52 -2.30 -7.65
C ASP A 318 1.80 -0.98 -8.00
N SER A 319 2.34 0.12 -7.51
CA SER A 319 1.86 1.44 -7.90
C SER A 319 2.31 1.73 -9.34
N PHE A 320 1.66 2.67 -10.02
CA PHE A 320 2.23 3.26 -11.23
C PHE A 320 3.59 3.92 -10.94
N ASN A 321 3.83 4.22 -9.69
CA ASN A 321 5.07 4.77 -9.18
C ASN A 321 6.04 3.63 -8.84
N HIS A 322 7.28 3.86 -8.87
CA HIS A 322 8.36 3.01 -9.22
C HIS A 322 9.15 2.38 -8.16
N ILE A 323 8.65 2.14 -7.01
CA ILE A 323 9.36 1.25 -6.12
C ILE A 323 9.21 -0.13 -6.72
N SER A 324 10.11 -0.43 -7.62
CA SER A 324 10.13 -1.71 -8.30
C SER A 324 10.61 -2.83 -7.37
N ASN A 325 10.49 -4.05 -7.83
CA ASN A 325 10.91 -5.29 -7.19
C ASN A 325 12.34 -5.31 -6.58
N SER A 326 13.17 -4.31 -6.90
CA SER A 326 14.54 -4.17 -6.38
C SER A 326 14.60 -3.84 -4.88
N TYR A 327 13.51 -3.37 -4.27
CA TYR A 327 13.49 -2.96 -2.86
C TYR A 327 13.06 -4.05 -1.88
N SER A 328 12.61 -5.20 -2.37
CA SER A 328 11.97 -6.21 -1.51
C SER A 328 12.86 -6.84 -0.45
N THR A 329 14.17 -6.71 -0.59
CA THR A 329 15.12 -7.45 0.27
C THR A 329 16.11 -6.58 1.00
N THR A 330 16.29 -5.32 0.61
CA THR A 330 17.31 -4.44 1.17
C THR A 330 16.75 -3.06 1.54
N ALA A 331 17.29 -2.44 2.57
CA ALA A 331 17.02 -1.05 2.88
C ALA A 331 17.43 -0.16 1.69
N SER A 332 16.75 0.96 1.51
CA SER A 332 17.02 1.89 0.42
C SER A 332 16.86 3.33 0.86
N LEU A 333 17.79 4.17 0.40
CA LEU A 333 17.69 5.62 0.50
C LEU A 333 17.39 6.19 -0.88
N GLY A 334 16.54 7.21 -0.96
CA GLY A 334 16.26 7.79 -2.26
C GLY A 334 15.64 9.17 -2.21
N VAL A 335 15.55 9.72 -3.41
CA VAL A 335 14.82 10.96 -3.69
C VAL A 335 13.84 10.68 -4.82
N ASN A 336 12.67 11.32 -4.74
CA ASN A 336 11.63 11.24 -5.75
C ASN A 336 11.16 12.63 -6.12
N MET A 337 10.75 12.81 -7.35
CA MET A 337 10.15 14.03 -7.87
C MET A 337 8.99 13.66 -8.78
N ASP A 338 7.78 14.07 -8.43
CA ASP A 338 6.60 13.98 -9.30
C ASP A 338 6.15 15.38 -9.70
N LEU A 339 6.30 15.70 -10.96
CA LEU A 339 5.86 16.96 -11.59
C LEU A 339 4.66 16.65 -12.48
N PHE A 340 3.53 17.30 -12.24
CA PHE A 340 2.33 17.09 -13.05
C PHE A 340 1.55 18.37 -13.26
N THR A 341 0.83 18.43 -14.38
CA THR A 341 -0.04 19.57 -14.70
C THR A 341 -1.27 19.58 -13.78
N ASP A 342 -1.83 20.75 -13.58
CA ASP A 342 -3.22 20.83 -13.12
C ASP A 342 -4.16 20.27 -14.20
N VAL A 343 -5.43 20.08 -13.88
CA VAL A 343 -6.41 19.50 -14.81
C VAL A 343 -6.54 20.40 -16.06
N LEU A 344 -6.20 19.84 -17.19
CA LEU A 344 -6.32 20.50 -18.50
C LEU A 344 -7.63 20.06 -19.17
N TYR A 345 -8.37 21.00 -19.72
CA TYR A 345 -9.59 20.75 -20.47
C TYR A 345 -9.30 20.82 -21.97
N ILE A 346 -9.36 19.69 -22.66
CA ILE A 346 -9.16 19.59 -24.10
C ILE A 346 -10.39 18.92 -24.70
N LYS A 347 -11.15 19.62 -25.55
CA LYS A 347 -12.35 19.09 -26.22
C LYS A 347 -13.32 18.39 -25.25
N ASN A 348 -13.65 19.04 -24.14
CA ASN A 348 -14.55 18.54 -23.08
C ASN A 348 -14.04 17.30 -22.32
N LYS A 349 -12.78 16.94 -22.45
CA LYS A 349 -12.12 15.91 -21.65
C LYS A 349 -11.08 16.51 -20.73
N THR A 350 -10.91 15.93 -19.58
CA THR A 350 -9.91 16.35 -18.58
C THR A 350 -8.66 15.50 -18.72
N PHE A 351 -7.50 16.14 -18.76
CA PHE A 351 -6.20 15.49 -18.85
C PHE A 351 -5.27 15.98 -17.75
N VAL A 352 -4.47 15.09 -17.21
CA VAL A 352 -3.34 15.39 -16.33
C VAL A 352 -2.11 14.71 -16.93
N PHE A 353 -1.10 15.47 -17.27
CA PHE A 353 0.19 14.98 -17.71
C PHE A 353 1.18 15.09 -16.55
N GLY A 354 1.96 14.08 -16.33
CA GLY A 354 2.97 14.10 -15.28
C GLY A 354 4.21 13.30 -15.65
N ILE A 355 5.26 13.54 -14.91
CA ILE A 355 6.49 12.79 -14.94
C ILE A 355 6.94 12.53 -13.51
N ASP A 356 7.02 11.27 -13.14
CA ASP A 356 7.56 10.82 -11.86
C ASP A 356 8.99 10.34 -12.11
N SER A 357 9.94 10.81 -11.32
CA SER A 357 11.35 10.44 -11.44
C SER A 357 11.93 10.14 -10.07
N SER A 358 12.73 9.10 -9.97
CA SER A 358 13.37 8.69 -8.74
C SER A 358 14.84 8.34 -8.93
N LEU A 359 15.64 8.67 -7.94
CA LEU A 359 16.99 8.16 -7.73
C LEU A 359 17.01 7.38 -6.44
N THR A 360 17.45 6.15 -6.48
CA THR A 360 17.48 5.27 -5.31
C THR A 360 18.82 4.58 -5.19
N LEU A 361 19.25 4.41 -3.95
CA LEU A 361 20.47 3.74 -3.55
C LEU A 361 20.09 2.45 -2.79
N PRO A 362 19.99 1.30 -3.47
CA PRO A 362 19.68 0.02 -2.83
C PRO A 362 20.80 -0.39 -1.86
N GLY A 363 20.41 -1.01 -0.75
CA GLY A 363 21.35 -1.47 0.27
C GLY A 363 21.92 -0.38 1.19
N VAL A 364 21.48 0.87 1.02
CA VAL A 364 21.90 1.98 1.88
C VAL A 364 20.88 2.18 2.99
N GLY A 365 21.29 1.89 4.23
CA GLY A 365 20.55 2.16 5.45
C GLY A 365 20.94 3.50 6.11
N LEU A 366 20.24 3.87 7.19
CA LEU A 366 20.55 5.07 7.95
C LEU A 366 21.94 5.03 8.62
N ASP A 367 22.40 3.86 9.02
CA ASP A 367 23.76 3.63 9.53
C ASP A 367 24.83 4.05 8.53
N SER A 368 24.58 3.76 7.27
CA SER A 368 25.45 4.08 6.15
C SER A 368 25.54 5.59 5.89
N LEU A 369 24.43 6.30 6.11
CA LEU A 369 24.38 7.77 6.03
C LEU A 369 25.23 8.43 7.13
N ILE A 370 25.15 7.92 8.35
CA ILE A 370 25.88 8.47 9.50
C ILE A 370 27.39 8.29 9.30
N GLN A 371 27.81 7.20 8.67
CA GLN A 371 29.24 6.92 8.42
C GLN A 371 29.81 7.67 7.21
N GLY A 372 28.99 8.25 6.35
CA GLY A 372 29.40 9.11 5.22
C GLY A 372 30.16 8.44 4.07
N THR A 373 30.60 7.20 4.25
CA THR A 373 31.44 6.48 3.29
C THR A 373 30.66 5.74 2.19
N LEU A 374 29.44 5.36 2.46
CA LEU A 374 28.66 4.49 1.60
C LEU A 374 28.00 5.20 0.43
N LEU A 375 27.64 6.47 0.54
CA LEU A 375 27.11 7.26 -0.58
C LEU A 375 28.13 7.31 -1.73
N ALA A 376 29.38 7.66 -1.41
CA ALA A 376 30.46 7.70 -2.40
C ALA A 376 30.70 6.31 -3.03
N ASN A 377 30.68 5.25 -2.24
CA ASN A 377 30.87 3.87 -2.72
C ASN A 377 29.70 3.39 -3.59
N SER A 378 28.46 3.77 -3.26
CA SER A 378 27.29 3.39 -4.06
C SER A 378 27.35 4.02 -5.47
N PHE A 379 27.74 5.27 -5.59
CA PHE A 379 27.95 5.92 -6.87
C PHE A 379 29.19 5.39 -7.61
N ALA A 380 30.29 5.13 -6.90
CA ALA A 380 31.51 4.59 -7.50
C ALA A 380 31.33 3.18 -8.07
N ASN A 381 30.47 2.37 -7.43
CA ASN A 381 30.20 1.00 -7.84
C ASN A 381 28.95 0.86 -8.73
N ASN A 382 28.39 1.94 -9.24
CA ASN A 382 27.13 1.98 -10.01
C ASN A 382 25.94 1.30 -9.30
N ASN A 383 25.95 1.27 -7.98
CA ASN A 383 24.85 0.72 -7.18
C ASN A 383 23.79 1.79 -6.90
N PHE A 384 23.17 2.26 -7.97
CA PHE A 384 22.05 3.20 -7.91
C PHE A 384 21.03 2.88 -9.01
N THR A 385 19.79 3.30 -8.82
CA THR A 385 18.72 3.17 -9.80
C THR A 385 18.11 4.52 -10.09
N ILE A 386 18.13 4.94 -11.34
CA ILE A 386 17.42 6.12 -11.83
C ILE A 386 16.25 5.64 -12.69
N GLN A 387 15.07 6.05 -12.33
CA GLN A 387 13.84 5.75 -13.10
C GLN A 387 13.10 7.04 -13.41
N SER A 388 12.44 7.07 -14.55
CA SER A 388 11.56 8.15 -14.95
C SER A 388 10.30 7.58 -15.59
N THR A 389 9.13 8.12 -15.22
CA THR A 389 7.84 7.64 -15.68
C THR A 389 6.96 8.79 -16.09
N PRO A 390 7.01 9.17 -17.33
CA PRO A 390 5.94 9.96 -17.91
C PRO A 390 4.60 9.21 -17.82
N TYR A 391 3.55 9.93 -17.44
CA TYR A 391 2.21 9.38 -17.34
C TYR A 391 1.15 10.38 -17.82
N LEU A 392 0.03 9.80 -18.25
CA LEU A 392 -1.18 10.49 -18.64
C LEU A 392 -2.35 9.95 -17.85
N SER A 393 -3.15 10.83 -17.29
CA SER A 393 -4.42 10.48 -16.65
C SER A 393 -5.56 11.28 -17.24
N THR A 394 -6.71 10.65 -17.45
CA THR A 394 -7.92 11.29 -18.00
C THR A 394 -9.17 10.66 -17.39
N LYS A 395 -10.24 11.45 -17.28
CA LYS A 395 -11.56 10.92 -16.94
C LYS A 395 -12.23 10.35 -18.19
N PHE A 396 -12.72 9.13 -18.07
CA PHE A 396 -13.42 8.41 -19.13
C PHE A 396 -14.61 7.62 -18.56
N ASN A 397 -15.81 7.90 -19.01
CA ASN A 397 -17.04 7.17 -18.62
C ASN A 397 -17.16 6.95 -17.09
N ASN A 398 -17.25 7.97 -16.29
CA ASN A 398 -17.33 7.91 -14.83
C ASN A 398 -16.14 7.27 -14.11
N GLY A 399 -15.06 6.99 -14.81
CA GLY A 399 -13.84 6.43 -14.24
C GLY A 399 -12.59 7.23 -14.60
N ASP A 400 -11.49 6.80 -14.02
CA ASP A 400 -10.15 7.35 -14.24
C ASP A 400 -9.34 6.36 -15.08
N LEU A 401 -8.89 6.79 -16.24
CA LEU A 401 -7.94 6.07 -17.08
C LEU A 401 -6.55 6.66 -16.87
N LYS A 402 -5.56 5.81 -16.59
CA LYS A 402 -4.15 6.22 -16.45
C LYS A 402 -3.26 5.32 -17.30
N ALA A 403 -2.34 5.93 -18.02
CA ALA A 403 -1.30 5.24 -18.76
C ALA A 403 0.07 5.78 -18.34
N ALA A 404 1.07 4.94 -18.25
CA ALA A 404 2.41 5.30 -17.83
C ALA A 404 3.46 4.47 -18.58
N LEU A 405 4.58 5.11 -18.91
CA LEU A 405 5.75 4.47 -19.50
C LEU A 405 6.90 4.55 -18.50
N LYS A 406 7.31 3.42 -17.93
CA LYS A 406 8.46 3.33 -17.03
C LYS A 406 9.74 3.23 -17.82
N VAL A 407 10.71 4.04 -17.49
CA VAL A 407 12.05 4.03 -18.13
C VAL A 407 13.10 3.91 -17.03
N ASN A 408 13.79 2.79 -16.99
CA ASN A 408 14.95 2.60 -16.11
C ASN A 408 16.20 3.15 -16.81
N ILE A 409 16.57 4.39 -16.47
CA ILE A 409 17.68 5.10 -17.08
C ILE A 409 19.02 4.45 -16.75
N THR A 410 19.15 3.82 -15.57
CA THR A 410 20.38 3.15 -15.17
C THR A 410 20.78 2.06 -16.15
N LYS A 411 19.83 1.35 -16.72
CA LYS A 411 20.11 0.29 -17.70
C LYS A 411 20.80 0.79 -19.00
N PHE A 412 20.77 2.09 -19.29
CA PHE A 412 21.49 2.66 -20.43
C PHE A 412 22.99 2.90 -20.13
N TYR A 413 23.37 3.02 -18.85
CA TYR A 413 24.77 3.30 -18.47
C TYR A 413 25.60 2.04 -18.30
N ASP A 414 24.98 0.90 -18.00
CA ASP A 414 25.71 -0.34 -17.68
C ASP A 414 26.28 -1.06 -18.91
N GLY A 415 26.21 -0.47 -20.10
CA GLY A 415 26.71 -1.08 -21.34
C GLY A 415 25.97 -2.37 -21.72
N TYR A 416 24.81 -2.57 -21.18
CA TYR A 416 24.02 -3.79 -21.36
C TYR A 416 23.39 -3.89 -22.73
N ASN A 417 23.40 -5.09 -23.26
CA ASN A 417 22.65 -5.48 -24.45
C ASN A 417 21.12 -5.47 -24.21
N ASP A 418 20.64 -5.07 -23.01
CA ASP A 418 19.22 -5.10 -22.61
C ASP A 418 18.59 -3.70 -22.54
N ILE A 419 18.75 -2.91 -23.59
CA ILE A 419 18.08 -1.61 -23.70
C ILE A 419 16.54 -1.76 -23.69
N LEU A 420 16.01 -2.84 -24.23
CA LEU A 420 14.58 -3.11 -24.25
C LEU A 420 14.02 -3.36 -22.85
N GLY A 421 14.74 -4.04 -22.00
CA GLY A 421 14.39 -4.25 -20.60
C GLY A 421 14.40 -2.97 -19.73
N ALA A 422 14.84 -1.85 -20.29
CA ALA A 422 14.72 -0.55 -19.64
C ALA A 422 13.28 0.00 -19.66
N PHE A 423 12.39 -0.55 -20.49
CA PHE A 423 11.05 -0.04 -20.69
C PHE A 423 9.99 -0.97 -20.12
N ALA A 424 9.01 -0.38 -19.43
CA ALA A 424 7.77 -1.05 -19.08
C ALA A 424 6.59 -0.09 -19.26
N PHE A 425 5.49 -0.61 -19.77
CA PHE A 425 4.27 0.15 -20.03
C PHE A 425 3.16 -0.33 -19.11
N SER A 426 2.38 0.60 -18.57
CA SER A 426 1.23 0.29 -17.73
C SER A 426 0.01 1.09 -18.18
N ILE A 427 -1.13 0.44 -18.23
CA ILE A 427 -2.41 1.09 -18.47
C ILE A 427 -3.43 0.56 -17.48
N GLY A 428 -4.21 1.44 -16.87
CA GLY A 428 -5.22 1.06 -15.91
C GLY A 428 -6.47 1.93 -16.01
N TYR A 429 -7.59 1.34 -15.60
CA TYR A 429 -8.88 2.00 -15.51
C TYR A 429 -9.52 1.65 -14.17
N LYS A 430 -10.08 2.66 -13.49
CA LYS A 430 -10.89 2.46 -12.28
C LYS A 430 -12.17 3.30 -12.36
N SER A 431 -13.28 2.73 -11.90
CA SER A 431 -14.60 3.36 -11.92
C SER A 431 -15.28 3.22 -10.58
N GLN A 432 -16.08 4.21 -10.21
CA GLN A 432 -17.04 4.08 -9.13
C GLN A 432 -18.21 3.21 -9.56
N LEU A 433 -18.68 2.35 -8.65
CA LEU A 433 -19.80 1.45 -8.82
C LEU A 433 -21.09 2.04 -8.24
#